data_7cd4a974de516fca6d8cb71e99ee6784
#
_entry.id   7cd4a974de516fca6d8cb71e99ee6784
#
_cell.length_a   1.000
_cell.length_b   1.000
_cell.length_c   1.000
_cell.angle_alpha   90.00
_cell.angle_beta   90.00
_cell.angle_gamma   90.00
#
_symmetry.space_group_name_H-M   'P 1'
#
loop_
_entity.id
_entity.type
_entity.pdbx_description
1 polymer ?
#
loop_
_entity_poly.entity_id
_entity_poly.type
_entity_poly.pdbx_seq_one_letter_code
_entity_poly.pdbx_strand_id
1 'polypeptide(L)'
;IEVTHRMFDDKLKLKFGLFGKKNQMESTTSGGSFRGWVYGQATRRNPTDPVRNEDGTWNENVSKFEYENPLALLYEAEGNVKKTQLRYNGNIVYNPIKDLTLSAVFSYIRDNMNRGYGETLNHISALRDGLAGWSSVGAYTKMEKLMELTAQYNKEIGAHKFSVLGGYSYNETDFEELWIDNY
;
A
#
# COMPACT_ATOMS: atom_id res chain seq x y z
N ILE A 1 8.92 -17.02 -3.97
CA ILE A 1 9.86 -18.02 -4.53
C ILE A 1 11.23 -17.37 -4.55
N GLU A 2 12.24 -18.13 -4.11
CA GLU A 2 13.64 -17.71 -4.14
C GLU A 2 14.49 -18.84 -4.70
N VAL A 3 15.40 -18.51 -5.60
CA VAL A 3 16.34 -19.46 -6.20
C VAL A 3 17.75 -18.92 -6.01
N THR A 4 18.66 -19.77 -5.56
CA THR A 4 20.07 -19.46 -5.44
C THR A 4 20.88 -20.44 -6.26
N HIS A 5 21.79 -19.95 -7.08
CA HIS A 5 22.72 -20.76 -7.86
C HIS A 5 24.16 -20.31 -7.60
N ARG A 6 25.08 -21.27 -7.47
CA ARG A 6 26.50 -21.05 -7.23
C ARG A 6 27.32 -21.70 -8.32
N MET A 7 28.36 -21.03 -8.77
CA MET A 7 29.19 -21.44 -9.88
C MET A 7 30.68 -21.13 -9.59
N PHE A 8 31.56 -21.78 -10.31
CA PHE A 8 33.00 -21.54 -10.28
C PHE A 8 33.61 -21.66 -8.87
N ASP A 9 33.37 -22.78 -8.22
CA ASP A 9 33.83 -23.06 -6.84
C ASP A 9 33.41 -21.96 -5.85
N ASP A 10 32.10 -21.61 -5.87
CA ASP A 10 31.47 -20.59 -5.05
C ASP A 10 31.95 -19.13 -5.31
N LYS A 11 32.75 -18.91 -6.35
CA LYS A 11 33.20 -17.55 -6.71
C LYS A 11 32.05 -16.67 -7.25
N LEU A 12 31.04 -17.28 -7.86
CA LEU A 12 29.87 -16.59 -8.37
C LEU A 12 28.61 -17.14 -7.72
N LYS A 13 27.86 -16.27 -7.05
CA LYS A 13 26.56 -16.58 -6.45
C LYS A 13 25.49 -15.69 -7.09
N LEU A 14 24.48 -16.32 -7.66
CA LEU A 14 23.28 -15.67 -8.20
C LEU A 14 22.11 -16.01 -7.29
N LYS A 15 21.34 -14.98 -6.94
CA LYS A 15 20.12 -15.12 -6.16
C LYS A 15 19.01 -14.37 -6.87
N PHE A 16 17.90 -15.03 -7.12
CA PHE A 16 16.71 -14.44 -7.72
C PHE A 16 15.51 -14.70 -6.82
N GLY A 17 14.72 -13.67 -6.56
CA GLY A 17 13.50 -13.71 -5.78
C GLY A 17 12.30 -13.15 -6.54
N LEU A 18 11.16 -13.82 -6.42
CA LEU A 18 9.87 -13.39 -6.92
C LEU A 18 8.87 -13.41 -5.78
N PHE A 19 8.17 -12.29 -5.59
CA PHE A 19 7.09 -12.15 -4.63
C PHE A 19 5.87 -11.53 -5.31
N GLY A 20 4.72 -12.14 -5.10
CA GLY A 20 3.43 -11.64 -5.55
C GLY A 20 2.44 -11.60 -4.39
N LYS A 21 1.67 -10.52 -4.30
CA LYS A 21 0.61 -10.33 -3.30
C LYS A 21 -0.62 -9.74 -3.97
N LYS A 22 -1.78 -10.29 -3.64
CA LYS A 22 -3.09 -9.72 -4.00
C LYS A 22 -3.91 -9.55 -2.73
N ASN A 23 -4.40 -8.35 -2.50
CA ASN A 23 -5.33 -8.04 -1.43
C ASN A 23 -6.62 -7.50 -2.03
N GLN A 24 -7.72 -7.91 -1.45
CA GLN A 24 -9.03 -7.32 -1.66
C GLN A 24 -9.62 -7.03 -0.29
N MET A 25 -10.22 -5.85 -0.15
CA MET A 25 -10.81 -5.43 1.10
C MET A 25 -12.05 -4.58 0.78
N GLU A 26 -13.07 -4.76 1.57
CA GLU A 26 -14.23 -3.88 1.61
C GLU A 26 -13.93 -2.68 2.52
N SER A 27 -14.47 -1.54 2.18
CA SER A 27 -14.24 -0.29 2.91
C SER A 27 -15.55 0.48 3.02
N THR A 28 -15.82 0.97 4.20
CA THR A 28 -16.96 1.86 4.48
C THR A 28 -16.56 3.33 4.45
N THR A 29 -15.35 3.63 3.97
CA THR A 29 -14.85 5.00 3.91
C THR A 29 -14.24 5.32 2.57
N SER A 30 -14.38 6.55 2.13
CA SER A 30 -13.74 7.08 0.92
C SER A 30 -12.22 7.30 1.03
N GLY A 31 -11.55 6.84 2.11
CA GLY A 31 -10.11 6.97 2.26
C GLY A 31 -9.66 8.06 3.22
N GLY A 32 -9.92 7.88 4.49
CA GLY A 32 -9.41 8.75 5.54
C GLY A 32 -10.34 9.92 5.91
N SER A 33 -11.50 10.03 5.29
CA SER A 33 -12.55 10.92 5.77
C SER A 33 -13.08 10.41 7.10
N PHE A 34 -13.14 11.25 8.12
CA PHE A 34 -13.79 10.93 9.39
C PHE A 34 -15.31 10.68 9.24
N ARG A 35 -15.93 11.12 8.13
CA ARG A 35 -17.33 10.85 7.77
C ARG A 35 -17.67 9.36 7.72
N GLY A 36 -16.73 8.52 7.33
CA GLY A 36 -16.90 7.06 7.32
C GLY A 36 -16.31 6.35 8.54
N TRP A 37 -15.97 7.07 9.59
CA TRP A 37 -15.34 6.48 10.76
C TRP A 37 -16.36 5.78 11.66
N VAL A 38 -16.84 4.64 11.21
CA VAL A 38 -17.86 3.83 11.87
C VAL A 38 -17.50 3.51 13.33
N TYR A 39 -16.25 3.10 13.57
CA TYR A 39 -15.79 2.76 14.92
C TYR A 39 -15.84 3.96 15.88
N GLY A 40 -15.40 5.12 15.41
CA GLY A 40 -15.46 6.35 16.20
C GLY A 40 -16.89 6.77 16.52
N GLN A 41 -17.81 6.62 15.56
CA GLN A 41 -19.21 6.90 15.80
C GLN A 41 -19.84 5.91 16.79
N ALA A 42 -19.50 4.64 16.67
CA ALA A 42 -19.98 3.61 17.60
C ALA A 42 -19.54 3.85 19.06
N THR A 43 -18.36 4.45 19.27
CA THR A 43 -17.87 4.78 20.62
C THR A 43 -18.47 6.07 21.21
N ARG A 44 -18.99 6.96 20.36
CA ARG A 44 -19.55 8.26 20.77
C ARG A 44 -21.06 8.23 20.93
N ARG A 45 -21.74 7.37 20.16
CA ARG A 45 -23.19 7.30 20.17
C ARG A 45 -23.71 6.73 21.49
N ASN A 46 -24.79 7.32 21.99
CA ASN A 46 -25.47 6.80 23.16
C ASN A 46 -26.05 5.39 22.85
N PRO A 47 -25.69 4.35 23.63
CA PRO A 47 -26.14 2.99 23.38
C PRO A 47 -27.67 2.79 23.55
N THR A 48 -28.36 3.72 24.16
CA THR A 48 -29.83 3.68 24.33
C THR A 48 -30.58 4.37 23.17
N ASP A 49 -29.88 5.07 22.27
CA ASP A 49 -30.51 5.66 21.11
C ASP A 49 -31.02 4.56 20.15
N PRO A 50 -32.24 4.65 19.64
CA PRO A 50 -32.74 3.69 18.68
C PRO A 50 -31.91 3.74 17.39
N VAL A 51 -31.78 2.59 16.74
CA VAL A 51 -31.09 2.47 15.45
C VAL A 51 -31.92 3.09 14.32
N ARG A 52 -33.26 2.90 14.39
CA ARG A 52 -34.21 3.39 13.41
C ARG A 52 -35.35 4.12 14.10
N ASN A 53 -35.94 5.06 13.37
CA ASN A 53 -37.18 5.72 13.73
C ASN A 53 -38.38 4.78 13.53
N GLU A 54 -39.56 5.15 14.03
CA GLU A 54 -40.78 4.38 13.89
C GLU A 54 -41.21 4.19 12.42
N ASP A 55 -40.85 5.12 11.55
CA ASP A 55 -41.09 5.08 10.09
C ASP A 55 -40.08 4.22 9.31
N GLY A 56 -39.13 3.59 10.02
CA GLY A 56 -38.08 2.74 9.43
C GLY A 56 -36.85 3.49 8.91
N THR A 57 -36.84 4.80 8.92
CA THR A 57 -35.64 5.60 8.55
C THR A 57 -34.55 5.47 9.60
N TRP A 58 -33.31 5.79 9.23
CA TRP A 58 -32.22 5.80 10.19
C TRP A 58 -32.43 6.88 11.25
N ASN A 59 -32.21 6.54 12.52
CA ASN A 59 -32.23 7.53 13.59
C ASN A 59 -30.95 8.35 13.55
N GLU A 60 -30.98 9.46 12.86
CA GLU A 60 -29.88 10.38 12.63
C GLU A 60 -30.34 11.83 12.75
N ASN A 61 -29.40 12.71 13.05
CA ASN A 61 -29.63 14.15 13.07
C ASN A 61 -28.64 14.84 12.11
N VAL A 62 -29.13 15.23 10.95
CA VAL A 62 -28.32 15.89 9.91
C VAL A 62 -27.68 17.20 10.37
N SER A 63 -28.18 17.82 11.43
CA SER A 63 -27.64 19.06 12.01
C SER A 63 -26.47 18.79 12.98
N LYS A 64 -26.32 17.55 13.47
CA LYS A 64 -25.24 17.17 14.38
C LYS A 64 -24.08 16.56 13.61
N PHE A 65 -23.00 17.29 13.56
CA PHE A 65 -21.73 16.79 13.05
C PHE A 65 -21.10 15.83 14.07
N GLU A 66 -20.45 14.79 13.60
CA GLU A 66 -19.76 13.80 14.44
C GLU A 66 -20.64 12.99 15.41
N TYR A 67 -21.95 12.89 15.15
CA TYR A 67 -22.87 12.04 15.91
C TYR A 67 -23.76 11.26 14.96
N GLU A 68 -23.12 10.46 14.11
CA GLU A 68 -23.76 9.70 13.04
C GLU A 68 -24.13 8.30 13.53
N ASN A 69 -25.11 7.68 12.87
CA ASN A 69 -25.51 6.33 13.19
C ASN A 69 -24.49 5.33 12.60
N PRO A 70 -23.74 4.58 13.41
CA PRO A 70 -22.71 3.70 12.90
C PRO A 70 -23.24 2.56 12.01
N LEU A 71 -24.49 2.13 12.22
CA LEU A 71 -25.12 1.13 11.36
C LEU A 71 -25.55 1.75 10.01
N ALA A 72 -26.07 2.97 10.02
CA ALA A 72 -26.36 3.68 8.78
C ALA A 72 -25.11 3.84 7.93
N LEU A 73 -23.98 4.24 8.51
CA LEU A 73 -22.69 4.33 7.81
C LEU A 73 -22.24 3.02 7.19
N LEU A 74 -22.56 1.87 7.81
CA LEU A 74 -22.22 0.55 7.28
C LEU A 74 -23.15 0.11 6.13
N TYR A 75 -24.42 0.43 6.21
CA TYR A 75 -25.41 -0.04 5.24
C TYR A 75 -25.63 0.90 4.06
N GLU A 76 -25.32 2.18 4.24
CA GLU A 76 -25.54 3.19 3.20
C GLU A 76 -24.26 3.55 2.43
N ALA A 77 -23.17 2.84 2.68
CA ALA A 77 -21.92 2.99 1.95
C ALA A 77 -21.33 1.64 1.54
N GLU A 78 -20.76 1.59 0.35
CA GLU A 78 -20.05 0.42 -0.17
C GLU A 78 -18.72 0.85 -0.78
N GLY A 79 -17.66 0.19 -0.40
CA GLY A 79 -16.34 0.42 -0.96
C GLY A 79 -15.58 -0.88 -1.20
N ASN A 80 -14.81 -0.90 -2.26
CA ASN A 80 -13.96 -2.02 -2.63
C ASN A 80 -12.56 -1.52 -2.99
N VAL A 81 -11.55 -2.12 -2.39
CA VAL A 81 -10.15 -1.83 -2.67
C VAL A 81 -9.44 -3.10 -3.09
N LYS A 82 -8.87 -3.10 -4.29
CA LYS A 82 -8.05 -4.18 -4.83
C LYS A 82 -6.62 -3.70 -4.97
N LYS A 83 -5.68 -4.36 -4.28
CA LYS A 83 -4.24 -4.08 -4.36
C LYS A 83 -3.51 -5.29 -4.86
N THR A 84 -2.61 -5.09 -5.82
CA THR A 84 -1.69 -6.11 -6.30
C THR A 84 -0.27 -5.58 -6.21
N GLN A 85 0.64 -6.40 -5.69
CA GLN A 85 2.06 -6.09 -5.63
C GLN A 85 2.84 -7.22 -6.30
N LEU A 86 3.78 -6.85 -7.13
CA LEU A 86 4.74 -7.75 -7.73
C LEU A 86 6.15 -7.21 -7.45
N ARG A 87 7.04 -8.09 -6.98
CA ARG A 87 8.42 -7.75 -6.68
C ARG A 87 9.36 -8.77 -7.28
N TYR A 88 10.34 -8.29 -8.01
CA TYR A 88 11.49 -9.05 -8.48
C TYR A 88 12.75 -8.54 -7.79
N ASN A 89 13.57 -9.47 -7.29
CA ASN A 89 14.87 -9.12 -6.71
C ASN A 89 15.93 -10.00 -7.34
N GLY A 90 17.03 -9.40 -7.75
CA GLY A 90 18.22 -10.10 -8.19
C GLY A 90 19.41 -9.67 -7.36
N ASN A 91 20.26 -10.63 -6.99
CA ASN A 91 21.54 -10.35 -6.32
C ASN A 91 22.61 -11.23 -6.97
N ILE A 92 23.69 -10.58 -7.37
CA ILE A 92 24.88 -11.21 -7.95
C ILE A 92 26.03 -10.88 -7.03
N VAL A 93 26.75 -11.87 -6.56
CA VAL A 93 28.00 -11.71 -5.81
C VAL A 93 29.08 -12.48 -6.54
N TYR A 94 30.16 -11.80 -6.89
CA TYR A 94 31.31 -12.35 -7.60
C TYR A 94 32.61 -12.06 -6.87
N ASN A 95 33.35 -13.11 -6.52
CA ASN A 95 34.63 -13.05 -5.85
C ASN A 95 35.72 -13.52 -6.84
N PRO A 96 36.19 -12.65 -7.76
CA PRO A 96 37.22 -13.06 -8.74
C PRO A 96 38.53 -13.50 -8.10
N ILE A 97 38.88 -12.86 -7.00
CA ILE A 97 40.05 -13.17 -6.16
C ILE A 97 39.64 -13.10 -4.68
N LYS A 98 40.45 -13.70 -3.82
CA LYS A 98 40.16 -13.82 -2.36
C LYS A 98 39.83 -12.49 -1.67
N ASP A 99 40.50 -11.43 -2.08
CA ASP A 99 40.43 -10.12 -1.40
C ASP A 99 39.41 -9.16 -2.03
N LEU A 100 38.75 -9.51 -3.16
CA LEU A 100 37.85 -8.66 -3.92
C LEU A 100 36.45 -9.28 -4.02
N THR A 101 35.43 -8.53 -3.59
CA THR A 101 34.03 -8.86 -3.76
C THR A 101 33.35 -7.80 -4.63
N LEU A 102 32.74 -8.24 -5.71
CA LEU A 102 31.87 -7.43 -6.56
C LEU A 102 30.42 -7.85 -6.32
N SER A 103 29.55 -6.90 -6.12
CA SER A 103 28.12 -7.19 -5.91
C SER A 103 27.25 -6.32 -6.81
N ALA A 104 26.18 -6.90 -7.31
CA ALA A 104 25.12 -6.19 -8.01
C ALA A 104 23.77 -6.60 -7.43
N VAL A 105 22.96 -5.61 -7.07
CA VAL A 105 21.58 -5.78 -6.59
C VAL A 105 20.65 -5.10 -7.56
N PHE A 106 19.57 -5.80 -7.94
CA PHE A 106 18.49 -5.29 -8.75
C PHE A 106 17.17 -5.53 -8.02
N SER A 107 16.33 -4.53 -7.97
CA SER A 107 14.98 -4.65 -7.45
C SER A 107 14.00 -3.94 -8.37
N TYR A 108 12.88 -4.59 -8.65
CA TYR A 108 11.74 -4.02 -9.33
C TYR A 108 10.49 -4.30 -8.53
N ILE A 109 9.75 -3.26 -8.20
CA ILE A 109 8.48 -3.34 -7.47
C ILE A 109 7.42 -2.67 -8.32
N ARG A 110 6.29 -3.34 -8.49
CA ARG A 110 5.09 -2.75 -9.08
C ARG A 110 3.92 -2.94 -8.14
N ASP A 111 3.34 -1.83 -7.72
CA ASP A 111 2.13 -1.75 -6.92
C ASP A 111 1.01 -1.17 -7.77
N ASN A 112 -0.12 -1.85 -7.84
CA ASN A 112 -1.33 -1.33 -8.43
C ASN A 112 -2.45 -1.34 -7.39
N MET A 113 -3.25 -0.29 -7.37
CA MET A 113 -4.47 -0.22 -6.59
C MET A 113 -5.61 0.26 -7.46
N ASN A 114 -6.75 -0.40 -7.34
CA ASN A 114 -8.02 0.09 -7.83
C ASN A 114 -8.98 0.16 -6.66
N ARG A 115 -9.72 1.25 -6.59
CA ARG A 115 -10.66 1.54 -5.53
C ARG A 115 -11.95 2.07 -6.12
N GLY A 116 -13.08 1.57 -5.64
CA GLY A 116 -14.39 2.14 -5.83
C GLY A 116 -15.02 2.39 -4.48
N TYR A 117 -15.82 3.44 -4.36
CA TYR A 117 -16.60 3.75 -3.18
C TYR A 117 -17.88 4.47 -3.59
N GLY A 118 -18.99 4.16 -2.94
CA GLY A 118 -20.27 4.79 -3.17
C GLY A 118 -21.06 4.97 -1.88
N GLU A 119 -21.79 6.06 -1.79
CA GLU A 119 -22.78 6.37 -0.76
C GLU A 119 -24.15 6.48 -1.40
N THR A 120 -25.16 5.89 -0.77
CA THR A 120 -26.53 5.99 -1.24
C THR A 120 -27.10 7.40 -0.93
N LEU A 121 -28.28 7.68 -1.50
CA LEU A 121 -28.99 8.90 -1.17
C LEU A 121 -29.47 9.00 0.29
N ASN A 122 -29.49 7.87 1.03
CA ASN A 122 -29.85 7.83 2.44
C ASN A 122 -28.66 7.95 3.38
N HIS A 123 -27.43 8.03 2.83
CA HIS A 123 -26.25 8.26 3.64
C HIS A 123 -26.26 9.64 4.25
N ILE A 124 -25.87 9.77 5.51
CA ILE A 124 -25.96 11.04 6.27
C ILE A 124 -25.24 12.20 5.59
N SER A 125 -24.13 11.95 4.87
CA SER A 125 -23.42 12.98 4.12
C SER A 125 -24.26 13.47 2.93
N ALA A 126 -24.89 12.56 2.19
CA ALA A 126 -25.78 12.93 1.08
C ALA A 126 -26.97 13.72 1.57
N LEU A 127 -27.62 13.28 2.64
CA LEU A 127 -28.75 13.99 3.26
C LEU A 127 -28.37 15.38 3.77
N ARG A 128 -27.19 15.52 4.36
CA ARG A 128 -26.68 16.79 4.91
C ARG A 128 -26.36 17.79 3.82
N ASP A 129 -25.74 17.31 2.75
CA ASP A 129 -25.27 18.15 1.65
C ASP A 129 -26.34 18.33 0.55
N GLY A 130 -27.51 17.67 0.68
CA GLY A 130 -28.61 17.72 -0.29
C GLY A 130 -28.28 17.02 -1.61
N LEU A 131 -27.44 15.97 -1.57
CA LEU A 131 -26.97 15.23 -2.72
C LEU A 131 -27.82 13.98 -2.97
N ALA A 132 -27.83 13.49 -4.21
CA ALA A 132 -28.49 12.24 -4.60
C ALA A 132 -27.59 10.98 -4.39
N GLY A 133 -26.65 11.04 -3.48
CA GLY A 133 -25.62 10.08 -3.23
C GLY A 133 -24.24 10.62 -3.63
N TRP A 134 -23.21 9.81 -3.46
CA TRP A 134 -21.85 10.16 -3.86
C TRP A 134 -21.07 8.91 -4.29
N SER A 135 -20.20 9.07 -5.26
CA SER A 135 -19.34 7.98 -5.70
C SER A 135 -17.94 8.47 -6.02
N SER A 136 -16.96 7.61 -5.80
CA SER A 136 -15.58 7.86 -6.19
C SER A 136 -14.92 6.62 -6.75
N VAL A 137 -14.06 6.83 -7.73
CA VAL A 137 -13.19 5.80 -8.29
C VAL A 137 -11.76 6.31 -8.28
N GLY A 138 -10.86 5.51 -7.76
CA GLY A 138 -9.44 5.82 -7.74
C GLY A 138 -8.60 4.65 -8.23
N ALA A 139 -7.53 4.95 -8.91
CA ALA A 139 -6.52 3.98 -9.31
C ALA A 139 -5.13 4.58 -9.18
N TYR A 140 -4.16 3.81 -8.72
CA TYR A 140 -2.77 4.20 -8.85
C TYR A 140 -1.90 3.04 -9.33
N THR A 141 -0.84 3.38 -10.01
CA THR A 141 0.29 2.50 -10.30
C THR A 141 1.56 3.14 -9.77
N LYS A 142 2.32 2.40 -8.98
CA LYS A 142 3.65 2.80 -8.52
C LYS A 142 4.66 1.77 -9.00
N MET A 143 5.71 2.23 -9.63
CA MET A 143 6.84 1.41 -10.06
C MET A 143 8.12 1.94 -9.43
N GLU A 144 8.89 1.04 -8.82
CA GLU A 144 10.19 1.35 -8.22
C GLU A 144 11.24 0.43 -8.84
N LYS A 145 12.32 1.03 -9.31
CA LYS A 145 13.48 0.34 -9.88
C LYS A 145 14.72 0.74 -9.08
N LEU A 146 15.46 -0.25 -8.62
CA LEU A 146 16.70 -0.06 -7.90
C LEU A 146 17.82 -0.88 -8.57
N MET A 147 18.96 -0.27 -8.77
CA MET A 147 20.20 -0.94 -9.12
C MET A 147 21.31 -0.45 -8.21
N GLU A 148 22.01 -1.36 -7.57
CA GLU A 148 23.17 -1.07 -6.76
C GLU A 148 24.36 -1.92 -7.21
N LEU A 149 25.48 -1.29 -7.45
CA LEU A 149 26.73 -1.93 -7.80
C LEU A 149 27.76 -1.59 -6.73
N THR A 150 28.44 -2.58 -6.18
CA THR A 150 29.50 -2.37 -5.18
C THR A 150 30.73 -3.18 -5.50
N ALA A 151 31.88 -2.62 -5.17
CA ALA A 151 33.17 -3.29 -5.20
C ALA A 151 33.85 -3.09 -3.84
N GLN A 152 34.13 -4.17 -3.15
CA GLN A 152 34.81 -4.17 -1.85
C GLN A 152 36.12 -4.92 -1.95
N TYR A 153 37.21 -4.26 -1.58
CA TYR A 153 38.54 -4.84 -1.50
C TYR A 153 39.02 -4.88 -0.06
N ASN A 154 39.36 -6.06 0.43
CA ASN A 154 39.87 -6.26 1.78
C ASN A 154 41.26 -6.88 1.72
N LYS A 155 42.26 -6.28 2.36
CA LYS A 155 43.63 -6.76 2.38
C LYS A 155 44.22 -6.70 3.77
N GLU A 156 44.90 -7.80 4.16
CA GLU A 156 45.69 -7.86 5.35
C GLU A 156 47.18 -7.94 4.97
N ILE A 157 47.98 -7.02 5.50
CA ILE A 157 49.41 -6.95 5.28
C ILE A 157 50.10 -6.81 6.64
N GLY A 158 50.69 -7.90 7.12
CA GLY A 158 51.22 -7.95 8.46
C GLY A 158 50.19 -7.72 9.56
N ALA A 159 50.39 -6.67 10.37
CA ALA A 159 49.42 -6.29 11.44
C ALA A 159 48.35 -5.31 10.94
N HIS A 160 48.37 -4.88 9.67
CA HIS A 160 47.48 -3.87 9.12
C HIS A 160 46.36 -4.53 8.31
N LYS A 161 45.11 -4.03 8.52
CA LYS A 161 43.93 -4.41 7.77
C LYS A 161 43.41 -3.22 6.98
N PHE A 162 43.31 -3.38 5.67
CA PHE A 162 42.76 -2.36 4.76
C PHE A 162 41.42 -2.84 4.22
N SER A 163 40.43 -1.96 4.23
CA SER A 163 39.13 -2.19 3.57
C SER A 163 38.76 -0.97 2.78
N VAL A 164 38.48 -1.16 1.49
CA VAL A 164 38.03 -0.11 0.58
C VAL A 164 36.73 -0.57 -0.04
N LEU A 165 35.69 0.28 0.02
CA LEU A 165 34.40 0.06 -0.61
C LEU A 165 34.10 1.22 -1.57
N GLY A 166 33.77 0.89 -2.82
CA GLY A 166 33.24 1.82 -3.80
C GLY A 166 31.92 1.28 -4.34
N GLY A 167 31.04 2.17 -4.74
CA GLY A 167 29.73 1.73 -5.26
C GLY A 167 29.02 2.80 -6.06
N TYR A 168 27.99 2.37 -6.77
CA TYR A 168 27.04 3.17 -7.54
C TYR A 168 25.63 2.69 -7.23
N SER A 169 24.71 3.64 -7.03
CA SER A 169 23.28 3.34 -6.83
C SER A 169 22.46 4.18 -7.79
N TYR A 170 21.46 3.54 -8.40
CA TYR A 170 20.43 4.16 -9.21
C TYR A 170 19.07 3.77 -8.68
N ASN A 171 18.22 4.74 -8.43
CA ASN A 171 16.84 4.54 -8.00
C ASN A 171 15.91 5.42 -8.83
N GLU A 172 14.84 4.81 -9.33
CA GLU A 172 13.80 5.47 -10.11
C GLU A 172 12.43 5.07 -9.53
N THR A 173 11.56 6.04 -9.35
CA THR A 173 10.19 5.84 -8.89
C THR A 173 9.24 6.57 -9.83
N ASP A 174 8.36 5.80 -10.46
CA ASP A 174 7.24 6.31 -11.25
C ASP A 174 5.96 6.13 -10.46
N PHE A 175 5.15 7.17 -10.38
CA PHE A 175 3.86 7.16 -9.71
C PHE A 175 2.81 7.85 -10.57
N GLU A 176 1.76 7.11 -10.90
CA GLU A 176 0.60 7.58 -11.64
C GLU A 176 -0.65 7.36 -10.80
N GLU A 177 -1.48 8.38 -10.67
CA GLU A 177 -2.74 8.32 -9.92
C GLU A 177 -3.86 8.96 -10.73
N LEU A 178 -5.02 8.32 -10.71
CA LEU A 178 -6.28 8.84 -11.22
C LEU A 178 -7.30 8.82 -10.09
N TRP A 179 -8.01 9.93 -9.92
CA TRP A 179 -9.11 10.05 -8.97
C TRP A 179 -10.29 10.76 -9.63
N ILE A 180 -11.48 10.20 -9.51
CA ILE A 180 -12.72 10.74 -10.05
C ILE A 180 -13.78 10.66 -8.98
N ASP A 181 -14.42 11.78 -8.69
CA ASP A 181 -15.56 11.89 -7.79
C ASP A 181 -16.78 12.38 -8.56
N ASN A 182 -17.96 11.93 -8.15
CA ASN A 182 -19.24 12.37 -8.69
C ASN A 182 -20.30 12.45 -7.59
N TYR A 183 -21.16 13.46 -7.69
CA TYR A 183 -22.24 13.76 -6.75
C TYR A 183 -23.60 13.56 -7.41
#